data_5e68b8050a5d01c3557d2ea8e9cf886c
#
_entry.id   5e68b8050a5d01c3557d2ea8e9cf886c
#
_cell.length_a   1.000
_cell.length_b   1.000
_cell.length_c   1.000
_cell.angle_alpha   90.00
_cell.angle_beta   90.00
_cell.angle_gamma   90.00
#
_symmetry.space_group_name_H-M   'P 1'
#
loop_
_entity.id
_entity.type
_entity.pdbx_description
1 polymer ?
#
loop_
_entity_poly.entity_id
_entity_poly.type
_entity_poly.pdbx_seq_one_letter_code
_entity_poly.pdbx_strand_id
1 'polypeptide(L)'
;QNLGYSGGYNRALRIIKEKYPHLQFSVLLNSDVEPQEGWLDPLEKRMEKEASLGAIQPKILDFHKPNNFEYAGAAGGLLDKCGYPFARGRVFDDTEEDKGQYDYPEFSKIFWASGACLMIRVSAFFESGLLDERLFAHMEEIDLCWRMNLKGYDIECCTSSSVFHVGGGTLGAISPQKTYLNFRNSLLIIVKNAPTIVALRIISGRLFFDAAAGALFLFRRQPQHLISVIKAHFSFYKMFSEFAFSPSNQKKSWPKHGLYNGSVVWNYFIRKKENINL
;
A
#
# COMPACT_ATOMS: atom_id res chain seq x y z
N GLN A 1 18.05 -11.47 -14.63
CA GLN A 1 18.27 -10.44 -13.62
C GLN A 1 17.01 -10.30 -12.76
N ASN A 2 17.13 -10.28 -11.45
CA ASN A 2 16.00 -10.02 -10.55
C ASN A 2 15.71 -8.50 -10.61
N LEU A 3 14.52 -8.15 -11.10
CA LEU A 3 14.06 -6.75 -11.24
C LEU A 3 13.24 -6.26 -10.03
N GLY A 4 13.08 -7.10 -9.01
CA GLY A 4 12.16 -6.85 -7.91
C GLY A 4 10.69 -6.89 -8.37
N TYR A 5 9.78 -6.57 -7.46
CA TYR A 5 8.34 -6.50 -7.72
C TYR A 5 8.03 -5.44 -8.80
N SER A 6 8.47 -4.20 -8.58
CA SER A 6 8.18 -3.07 -9.46
C SER A 6 8.68 -3.28 -10.89
N GLY A 7 9.95 -3.65 -11.07
CA GLY A 7 10.52 -3.83 -12.39
C GLY A 7 9.95 -5.05 -13.13
N GLY A 8 9.61 -6.12 -12.40
CA GLY A 8 8.98 -7.31 -12.96
C GLY A 8 7.62 -7.00 -13.58
N TYR A 9 6.72 -6.38 -12.81
CA TYR A 9 5.40 -5.99 -13.31
C TYR A 9 5.45 -4.91 -14.40
N ASN A 10 6.32 -3.91 -14.26
CA ASN A 10 6.49 -2.89 -15.29
C ASN A 10 6.89 -3.50 -16.63
N ARG A 11 7.85 -4.42 -16.62
CA ARG A 11 8.29 -5.11 -17.84
C ARG A 11 7.18 -5.97 -18.44
N ALA A 12 6.49 -6.75 -17.61
CA ALA A 12 5.38 -7.60 -18.05
C ALA A 12 4.28 -6.77 -18.70
N LEU A 13 3.84 -5.68 -18.04
CA LEU A 13 2.76 -4.84 -18.55
C LEU A 13 3.13 -4.07 -19.83
N ARG A 14 4.40 -3.68 -20.01
CA ARG A 14 4.86 -3.10 -21.29
C ARG A 14 4.75 -4.12 -22.42
N ILE A 15 5.21 -5.37 -22.20
CA ILE A 15 5.12 -6.44 -23.21
C ILE A 15 3.64 -6.77 -23.49
N ILE A 16 2.81 -6.88 -22.47
CA ILE A 16 1.37 -7.18 -22.63
C ILE A 16 0.68 -6.06 -23.40
N LYS A 17 0.93 -4.80 -23.07
CA LYS A 17 0.34 -3.65 -23.78
C LYS A 17 0.75 -3.60 -25.24
N GLU A 18 2.00 -3.92 -25.56
CA GLU A 18 2.49 -3.99 -26.95
C GLU A 18 1.79 -5.12 -27.72
N LYS A 19 1.66 -6.30 -27.11
CA LYS A 19 1.04 -7.47 -27.72
C LYS A 19 -0.49 -7.37 -27.80
N TYR A 20 -1.12 -6.73 -26.81
CA TYR A 20 -2.57 -6.58 -26.66
C TYR A 20 -2.93 -5.10 -26.42
N PRO A 21 -2.86 -4.23 -27.46
CA PRO A 21 -3.05 -2.79 -27.29
C PRO A 21 -4.45 -2.37 -26.80
N HIS A 22 -5.46 -3.23 -26.96
CA HIS A 22 -6.83 -2.99 -26.53
C HIS A 22 -7.15 -3.51 -25.12
N LEU A 23 -6.16 -4.09 -24.42
CA LEU A 23 -6.36 -4.57 -23.06
C LEU A 23 -6.72 -3.40 -22.13
N GLN A 24 -7.89 -3.48 -21.50
CA GLN A 24 -8.38 -2.43 -20.62
C GLN A 24 -7.93 -2.63 -19.18
N PHE A 25 -7.93 -3.87 -18.70
CA PHE A 25 -7.64 -4.19 -17.30
C PHE A 25 -6.56 -5.26 -17.19
N SER A 26 -5.85 -5.26 -16.07
CA SER A 26 -4.87 -6.28 -15.72
C SER A 26 -4.89 -6.50 -14.21
N VAL A 27 -4.59 -7.71 -13.77
CA VAL A 27 -4.47 -8.03 -12.34
C VAL A 27 -3.00 -8.27 -12.01
N LEU A 28 -2.50 -7.54 -11.01
CA LEU A 28 -1.26 -7.83 -10.32
C LEU A 28 -1.62 -8.79 -9.18
N LEU A 29 -1.13 -10.02 -9.26
CA LEU A 29 -1.47 -11.09 -8.33
C LEU A 29 -0.20 -11.76 -7.83
N ASN A 30 -0.05 -11.88 -6.52
CA ASN A 30 1.04 -12.63 -5.92
C ASN A 30 0.86 -14.13 -6.16
N SER A 31 1.96 -14.86 -6.24
CA SER A 31 1.95 -16.31 -6.46
C SER A 31 1.46 -17.13 -5.25
N ASP A 32 1.32 -16.50 -4.09
CA ASP A 32 0.82 -17.06 -2.83
C ASP A 32 -0.60 -16.56 -2.48
N VAL A 33 -1.36 -16.13 -3.49
CA VAL A 33 -2.78 -15.79 -3.39
C VAL A 33 -3.62 -16.89 -4.00
N GLU A 34 -4.65 -17.33 -3.27
CA GLU A 34 -5.69 -18.26 -3.72
C GLU A 34 -7.01 -17.52 -3.91
N PRO A 35 -7.44 -17.27 -5.16
CA PRO A 35 -8.71 -16.63 -5.44
C PRO A 35 -9.90 -17.55 -5.17
N GLN A 36 -11.01 -17.00 -4.68
CA GLN A 36 -12.28 -17.73 -4.59
C GLN A 36 -12.99 -17.79 -5.95
N GLU A 37 -13.90 -18.73 -6.11
CA GLU A 37 -14.72 -18.82 -7.34
C GLU A 37 -15.51 -17.53 -7.57
N GLY A 38 -15.50 -17.01 -8.80
CA GLY A 38 -16.23 -15.80 -9.18
C GLY A 38 -15.67 -14.49 -8.63
N TRP A 39 -14.51 -14.49 -7.98
CA TRP A 39 -13.92 -13.29 -7.34
C TRP A 39 -13.65 -12.13 -8.30
N LEU A 40 -13.38 -12.42 -9.57
CA LEU A 40 -13.00 -11.42 -10.57
C LEU A 40 -14.22 -10.66 -11.12
N ASP A 41 -15.37 -11.32 -11.24
CA ASP A 41 -16.57 -10.76 -11.86
C ASP A 41 -17.04 -9.42 -11.28
N PRO A 42 -17.17 -9.25 -9.94
CA PRO A 42 -17.62 -7.98 -9.39
C PRO A 42 -16.56 -6.87 -9.59
N LEU A 43 -15.27 -7.20 -9.60
CA LEU A 43 -14.20 -6.24 -9.87
C LEU A 43 -14.27 -5.75 -11.32
N GLU A 44 -14.38 -6.65 -12.28
CA GLU A 44 -14.45 -6.33 -13.71
C GLU A 44 -15.68 -5.48 -14.01
N LYS A 45 -16.88 -5.91 -13.59
CA LYS A 45 -18.13 -5.17 -13.77
C LYS A 45 -18.04 -3.76 -13.18
N ARG A 46 -17.41 -3.61 -12.00
CA ARG A 46 -17.22 -2.30 -11.37
C ARG A 46 -16.27 -1.42 -12.19
N MET A 47 -15.15 -1.97 -12.64
CA MET A 47 -14.17 -1.27 -13.47
C MET A 47 -14.73 -0.85 -14.82
N GLU A 48 -15.61 -1.66 -15.45
CA GLU A 48 -16.30 -1.31 -16.68
C GLU A 48 -17.27 -0.15 -16.47
N LYS A 49 -18.05 -0.18 -15.38
CA LYS A 49 -19.06 0.81 -15.07
C LYS A 49 -18.48 2.18 -14.69
N GLU A 50 -17.34 2.20 -14.00
CA GLU A 50 -16.75 3.41 -13.43
C GLU A 50 -15.45 3.79 -14.15
N ALA A 51 -15.54 4.66 -15.14
CA ALA A 51 -14.39 5.09 -15.92
C ALA A 51 -13.32 5.85 -15.09
N SER A 52 -13.72 6.48 -13.98
CA SER A 52 -12.83 7.15 -13.05
C SER A 52 -12.03 6.20 -12.15
N LEU A 53 -12.39 4.90 -12.13
CA LEU A 53 -11.73 3.92 -11.28
C LEU A 53 -10.40 3.47 -11.89
N GLY A 54 -9.29 3.79 -11.23
CA GLY A 54 -7.94 3.44 -11.65
C GLY A 54 -7.47 2.08 -11.16
N ALA A 55 -7.90 1.69 -9.95
CA ALA A 55 -7.57 0.41 -9.36
C ALA A 55 -8.64 -0.06 -8.36
N ILE A 56 -8.75 -1.38 -8.18
CA ILE A 56 -9.67 -2.01 -7.25
C ILE A 56 -9.04 -3.28 -6.68
N GLN A 57 -9.31 -3.57 -5.39
CA GLN A 57 -8.93 -4.82 -4.75
C GLN A 57 -10.14 -5.57 -4.20
N PRO A 58 -10.09 -6.91 -4.09
CA PRO A 58 -11.02 -7.69 -3.27
C PRO A 58 -10.70 -7.56 -1.77
N LYS A 59 -11.53 -8.12 -0.89
CA LYS A 59 -11.10 -8.46 0.48
C LYS A 59 -9.95 -9.47 0.43
N ILE A 60 -8.94 -9.28 1.27
CA ILE A 60 -7.81 -10.21 1.41
C ILE A 60 -7.89 -10.86 2.78
N LEU A 61 -8.16 -12.16 2.78
CA LEU A 61 -8.34 -12.99 3.96
C LEU A 61 -7.10 -13.85 4.20
N ASP A 62 -6.88 -14.23 5.45
CA ASP A 62 -5.77 -15.10 5.83
C ASP A 62 -6.04 -16.54 5.40
N PHE A 63 -5.13 -17.13 4.62
CA PHE A 63 -5.25 -18.51 4.15
C PHE A 63 -5.31 -19.54 5.30
N HIS A 64 -4.56 -19.30 6.38
CA HIS A 64 -4.52 -20.21 7.53
C HIS A 64 -5.64 -19.95 8.55
N LYS A 65 -6.25 -18.75 8.50
CA LYS A 65 -7.38 -18.34 9.34
C LYS A 65 -8.45 -17.68 8.47
N PRO A 66 -9.21 -18.45 7.70
CA PRO A 66 -10.10 -17.95 6.63
C PRO A 66 -11.14 -16.92 7.06
N ASN A 67 -11.46 -16.87 8.35
CA ASN A 67 -12.39 -15.88 8.93
C ASN A 67 -11.70 -14.59 9.37
N ASN A 68 -10.39 -14.47 9.21
CA ASN A 68 -9.64 -13.28 9.59
C ASN A 68 -9.14 -12.52 8.36
N PHE A 69 -9.07 -11.20 8.48
CA PHE A 69 -8.37 -10.40 7.49
C PHE A 69 -6.87 -10.71 7.49
N GLU A 70 -6.28 -10.63 6.30
CA GLU A 70 -4.85 -10.85 6.14
C GLU A 70 -4.06 -9.54 6.28
N TYR A 71 -2.80 -9.67 6.61
CA TYR A 71 -1.88 -8.55 6.89
C TYR A 71 -1.68 -7.60 5.69
N ALA A 72 -1.70 -8.09 4.44
CA ALA A 72 -1.26 -7.37 3.25
C ALA A 72 -2.34 -6.50 2.59
N GLY A 73 -3.31 -5.96 3.32
CA GLY A 73 -4.27 -5.02 2.74
C GLY A 73 -5.72 -5.24 3.15
N ALA A 74 -6.03 -6.38 3.77
CA ALA A 74 -7.31 -6.67 4.43
C ALA A 74 -8.55 -6.17 3.64
N ALA A 75 -9.36 -5.26 4.19
CA ALA A 75 -10.53 -4.66 3.53
C ALA A 75 -10.24 -3.28 2.90
N GLY A 76 -9.00 -3.06 2.44
CA GLY A 76 -8.58 -1.83 1.76
C GLY A 76 -7.76 -0.87 2.61
N GLY A 77 -6.82 -0.23 1.96
CA GLY A 77 -5.79 0.58 2.57
C GLY A 77 -6.17 2.04 2.77
N LEU A 78 -5.74 2.59 3.88
CA LEU A 78 -5.96 3.97 4.32
C LEU A 78 -4.61 4.65 4.61
N LEU A 79 -4.64 5.98 4.73
CA LEU A 79 -3.50 6.79 5.15
C LEU A 79 -3.89 7.66 6.33
N ASP A 80 -3.10 7.64 7.40
CA ASP A 80 -3.31 8.53 8.53
C ASP A 80 -2.71 9.94 8.28
N LYS A 81 -3.04 10.91 9.13
CA LYS A 81 -2.52 12.28 9.01
C LYS A 81 -1.00 12.40 9.25
N CYS A 82 -0.37 11.36 9.79
CA CYS A 82 1.07 11.26 10.00
C CYS A 82 1.79 10.54 8.86
N GLY A 83 1.06 10.16 7.78
CA GLY A 83 1.61 9.47 6.61
C GLY A 83 1.91 8.00 6.84
N TYR A 84 1.27 7.36 7.84
CA TYR A 84 1.34 5.93 8.03
C TYR A 84 0.23 5.24 7.26
N PRO A 85 0.56 4.35 6.29
CA PRO A 85 -0.43 3.50 5.66
C PRO A 85 -0.85 2.38 6.62
N PHE A 86 -2.14 2.09 6.64
CA PHE A 86 -2.73 0.97 7.38
C PHE A 86 -3.96 0.46 6.60
N ALA A 87 -4.62 -0.59 7.06
CA ALA A 87 -5.77 -1.15 6.36
C ALA A 87 -6.97 -1.30 7.30
N ARG A 88 -8.18 -1.26 6.74
CA ARG A 88 -9.40 -1.66 7.44
C ARG A 88 -9.33 -3.16 7.70
N GLY A 89 -9.58 -3.56 8.95
CA GLY A 89 -9.42 -4.94 9.39
C GLY A 89 -8.00 -5.32 9.82
N ARG A 90 -7.04 -4.36 9.75
CA ARG A 90 -5.68 -4.59 10.23
C ARG A 90 -4.99 -3.30 10.68
N VAL A 91 -4.45 -3.32 11.89
CA VAL A 91 -3.63 -2.24 12.45
C VAL A 91 -2.35 -2.84 13.04
N PHE A 92 -1.19 -2.51 12.48
CA PHE A 92 0.12 -3.13 12.80
C PHE A 92 0.07 -4.66 12.73
N ASP A 93 0.31 -5.34 13.87
CA ASP A 93 0.33 -6.81 13.95
C ASP A 93 -1.05 -7.41 14.21
N ASP A 94 -2.05 -6.59 14.58
CA ASP A 94 -3.39 -7.06 14.92
C ASP A 94 -4.28 -7.07 13.68
N THR A 95 -4.91 -8.23 13.44
CA THR A 95 -5.90 -8.45 12.38
C THR A 95 -7.25 -8.76 13.00
N GLU A 96 -8.32 -8.24 12.39
CA GLU A 96 -9.69 -8.47 12.83
C GLU A 96 -10.27 -9.75 12.20
N GLU A 97 -11.26 -10.33 12.86
CA GLU A 97 -12.15 -11.32 12.25
C GLU A 97 -13.10 -10.60 11.27
N ASP A 98 -13.30 -11.16 10.06
CA ASP A 98 -14.29 -10.67 9.11
C ASP A 98 -15.70 -11.11 9.56
N LYS A 99 -16.44 -10.15 10.09
CA LYS A 99 -17.84 -10.28 10.52
C LYS A 99 -18.80 -9.53 9.59
N GLY A 100 -18.34 -9.17 8.40
CA GLY A 100 -19.09 -8.31 7.49
C GLY A 100 -19.10 -6.83 7.90
N GLN A 101 -18.26 -6.40 8.85
CA GLN A 101 -18.23 -5.02 9.37
C GLN A 101 -17.83 -3.99 8.32
N TYR A 102 -17.24 -4.43 7.20
CA TYR A 102 -16.84 -3.59 6.07
C TYR A 102 -17.64 -3.86 4.80
N ASP A 103 -18.66 -4.70 4.84
CA ASP A 103 -19.40 -5.12 3.64
C ASP A 103 -20.34 -4.06 3.10
N TYR A 104 -20.57 -2.99 3.85
CA TYR A 104 -21.37 -1.88 3.40
C TYR A 104 -20.60 -0.54 3.52
N PRO A 105 -20.56 0.24 2.43
CA PRO A 105 -21.02 -0.08 1.07
C PRO A 105 -20.12 -1.14 0.40
N GLU A 106 -20.69 -1.94 -0.52
CA GLU A 106 -19.99 -3.00 -1.28
C GLU A 106 -18.70 -2.50 -1.95
N PHE A 107 -18.74 -1.27 -2.50
CA PHE A 107 -17.59 -0.58 -3.07
C PHE A 107 -17.23 0.62 -2.21
N SER A 108 -16.07 0.55 -1.57
CA SER A 108 -15.60 1.61 -0.69
C SER A 108 -14.36 2.28 -1.25
N LYS A 109 -14.37 3.62 -1.33
CA LYS A 109 -13.18 4.38 -1.70
C LYS A 109 -12.10 4.24 -0.63
N ILE A 110 -10.91 3.85 -1.08
CA ILE A 110 -9.72 3.65 -0.25
C ILE A 110 -8.58 4.52 -0.76
N PHE A 111 -7.50 4.63 0.02
CA PHE A 111 -6.32 5.36 -0.42
C PHE A 111 -5.39 4.49 -1.28
N TRP A 112 -5.20 3.23 -0.90
CA TRP A 112 -4.34 2.30 -1.61
C TRP A 112 -4.93 0.89 -1.64
N ALA A 113 -4.68 0.19 -2.72
CA ALA A 113 -5.02 -1.20 -2.91
C ALA A 113 -3.76 -2.06 -2.84
N SER A 114 -3.89 -3.26 -2.30
CA SER A 114 -2.76 -4.15 -1.99
C SER A 114 -2.13 -4.74 -3.23
N GLY A 115 -0.80 -4.73 -3.29
CA GLY A 115 -0.02 -5.44 -4.31
C GLY A 115 -0.18 -6.96 -4.28
N ALA A 116 -0.77 -7.55 -3.22
CA ALA A 116 -1.05 -8.97 -3.18
C ALA A 116 -2.13 -9.37 -4.21
N CYS A 117 -3.17 -8.52 -4.38
CA CYS A 117 -4.21 -8.70 -5.39
C CYS A 117 -4.77 -7.32 -5.78
N LEU A 118 -4.38 -6.83 -6.94
CA LEU A 118 -4.69 -5.49 -7.42
C LEU A 118 -5.11 -5.53 -8.88
N MET A 119 -6.39 -5.27 -9.17
CA MET A 119 -6.86 -5.05 -10.54
C MET A 119 -6.69 -3.57 -10.90
N ILE A 120 -6.05 -3.30 -12.02
CA ILE A 120 -5.72 -1.96 -12.50
C ILE A 120 -6.37 -1.68 -13.86
N ARG A 121 -6.74 -0.42 -14.08
CA ARG A 121 -6.97 0.10 -15.43
C ARG A 121 -5.62 0.36 -16.10
N VAL A 122 -5.37 -0.31 -17.22
CA VAL A 122 -4.06 -0.27 -17.90
C VAL A 122 -3.70 1.17 -18.31
N SER A 123 -4.66 1.97 -18.81
CA SER A 123 -4.42 3.38 -19.13
C SER A 123 -3.97 4.17 -17.90
N ALA A 124 -4.70 4.05 -16.77
CA ALA A 124 -4.37 4.74 -15.51
C ALA A 124 -2.98 4.38 -14.98
N PHE A 125 -2.60 3.10 -15.10
CA PHE A 125 -1.27 2.62 -14.70
C PHE A 125 -0.15 3.29 -15.49
N PHE A 126 -0.28 3.35 -16.81
CA PHE A 126 0.71 4.01 -17.67
C PHE A 126 0.73 5.53 -17.52
N GLU A 127 -0.43 6.16 -17.45
CA GLU A 127 -0.56 7.60 -17.23
C GLU A 127 0.00 8.03 -15.87
N SER A 128 -0.11 7.18 -14.86
CA SER A 128 0.47 7.43 -13.54
C SER A 128 1.97 7.15 -13.45
N GLY A 129 2.60 6.66 -14.54
CA GLY A 129 4.05 6.49 -14.64
C GLY A 129 4.55 5.16 -14.07
N LEU A 130 3.74 4.10 -14.09
CA LEU A 130 4.11 2.74 -13.71
C LEU A 130 4.45 2.62 -12.20
N LEU A 131 4.95 1.47 -11.77
CA LEU A 131 5.55 1.30 -10.43
C LEU A 131 6.93 1.96 -10.39
N ASP A 132 7.29 2.60 -9.27
CA ASP A 132 8.60 3.23 -9.12
C ASP A 132 9.66 2.16 -8.78
N GLU A 133 10.48 1.80 -9.76
CA GLU A 133 11.49 0.74 -9.64
C GLU A 133 12.57 1.05 -8.58
N ARG A 134 12.76 2.33 -8.21
CA ARG A 134 13.70 2.74 -7.15
C ARG A 134 13.27 2.28 -5.77
N LEU A 135 11.97 2.00 -5.57
CA LEU A 135 11.45 1.44 -4.32
C LEU A 135 11.81 -0.04 -4.15
N PHE A 136 12.01 -0.77 -5.24
CA PHE A 136 12.35 -2.18 -5.33
C PHE A 136 11.21 -3.11 -4.86
N ALA A 137 10.78 -3.01 -3.61
CA ALA A 137 9.66 -3.73 -3.01
C ALA A 137 9.13 -2.97 -1.79
N HIS A 138 7.85 -3.14 -1.48
CA HIS A 138 7.06 -2.46 -0.44
C HIS A 138 6.86 -0.96 -0.69
N MET A 139 5.61 -0.52 -0.53
CA MET A 139 5.12 0.84 -0.74
C MET A 139 5.01 1.27 -2.22
N GLU A 140 5.41 0.46 -3.19
CA GLU A 140 5.31 0.78 -4.62
C GLU A 140 3.85 0.85 -5.09
N GLU A 141 2.99 -0.01 -4.57
CA GLU A 141 1.55 0.00 -4.83
C GLU A 141 0.88 1.23 -4.20
N ILE A 142 1.34 1.61 -3.00
CA ILE A 142 0.85 2.80 -2.30
C ILE A 142 1.26 4.06 -3.06
N ASP A 143 2.50 4.13 -3.52
CA ASP A 143 2.99 5.22 -4.38
C ASP A 143 2.20 5.31 -5.69
N LEU A 144 1.93 4.17 -6.34
CA LEU A 144 1.13 4.11 -7.55
C LEU A 144 -0.29 4.63 -7.31
N CYS A 145 -0.96 4.13 -6.28
CA CYS A 145 -2.32 4.56 -5.91
C CYS A 145 -2.37 6.05 -5.58
N TRP A 146 -1.35 6.58 -4.89
CA TRP A 146 -1.25 8.02 -4.63
C TRP A 146 -1.17 8.81 -5.94
N ARG A 147 -0.30 8.40 -6.86
CA ARG A 147 -0.17 9.06 -8.17
C ARG A 147 -1.44 8.93 -9.03
N MET A 148 -2.15 7.80 -8.98
CA MET A 148 -3.47 7.65 -9.60
C MET A 148 -4.47 8.66 -9.02
N ASN A 149 -4.53 8.80 -7.69
CA ASN A 149 -5.35 9.81 -7.01
C ASN A 149 -5.01 11.24 -7.46
N LEU A 150 -3.71 11.56 -7.64
CA LEU A 150 -3.26 12.87 -8.13
C LEU A 150 -3.69 13.15 -9.58
N LYS A 151 -3.92 12.10 -10.36
CA LYS A 151 -4.46 12.15 -11.74
C LYS A 151 -6.00 12.20 -11.79
N GLY A 152 -6.66 12.06 -10.64
CA GLY A 152 -8.11 12.08 -10.53
C GLY A 152 -8.77 10.71 -10.59
N TYR A 153 -7.99 9.62 -10.59
CA TYR A 153 -8.53 8.28 -10.49
C TYR A 153 -8.88 7.92 -9.06
N ASP A 154 -9.99 7.21 -8.89
CA ASP A 154 -10.42 6.61 -7.64
C ASP A 154 -9.78 5.23 -7.45
N ILE A 155 -9.61 4.82 -6.20
CA ILE A 155 -9.18 3.49 -5.79
C ILE A 155 -10.27 2.92 -4.90
N GLU A 156 -10.70 1.67 -5.14
CA GLU A 156 -11.78 1.05 -4.37
C GLU A 156 -11.40 -0.32 -3.82
N CYS A 157 -12.11 -0.73 -2.77
CA CYS A 157 -12.16 -2.12 -2.31
C CYS A 157 -13.56 -2.66 -2.54
N CYS A 158 -13.64 -3.83 -3.16
CA CYS A 158 -14.88 -4.58 -3.38
C CYS A 158 -15.02 -5.65 -2.30
N THR A 159 -16.00 -5.53 -1.43
CA THR A 159 -16.17 -6.43 -0.29
C THR A 159 -16.99 -7.67 -0.62
N SER A 160 -17.70 -7.70 -1.75
CA SER A 160 -18.37 -8.91 -2.28
C SER A 160 -17.41 -9.86 -3.01
N SER A 161 -16.16 -9.45 -3.21
CA SER A 161 -15.07 -10.26 -3.75
C SER A 161 -14.03 -10.54 -2.69
N SER A 162 -13.48 -11.76 -2.64
CA SER A 162 -12.44 -12.13 -1.70
C SER A 162 -11.42 -13.10 -2.27
N VAL A 163 -10.21 -13.01 -1.74
CA VAL A 163 -9.11 -13.92 -2.02
C VAL A 163 -8.41 -14.30 -0.71
N PHE A 164 -7.81 -15.48 -0.65
CA PHE A 164 -6.95 -15.87 0.45
C PHE A 164 -5.49 -15.59 0.11
N HIS A 165 -4.73 -15.14 1.08
CA HIS A 165 -3.30 -14.90 0.95
C HIS A 165 -2.52 -15.68 2.02
N VAL A 166 -1.54 -16.46 1.59
CA VAL A 166 -0.71 -17.27 2.52
C VAL A 166 0.18 -16.37 3.37
N GLY A 167 0.68 -15.31 2.76
CA GLY A 167 1.55 -14.33 3.42
C GLY A 167 2.94 -14.85 3.76
N GLY A 168 3.94 -13.96 3.76
CA GLY A 168 5.30 -14.30 4.18
C GLY A 168 6.13 -15.13 3.20
N GLY A 169 5.62 -15.40 1.98
CA GLY A 169 6.25 -16.32 1.02
C GLY A 169 7.63 -15.91 0.52
N THR A 170 7.89 -14.63 0.30
CA THR A 170 9.16 -14.18 -0.31
C THR A 170 10.13 -13.55 0.69
N LEU A 171 9.62 -12.82 1.65
CA LEU A 171 10.41 -12.25 2.75
C LEU A 171 9.64 -12.59 4.03
N GLY A 172 10.19 -13.41 4.91
CA GLY A 172 9.53 -13.82 6.16
C GLY A 172 8.79 -12.65 6.82
N ALA A 173 7.65 -12.92 7.46
CA ALA A 173 6.68 -11.92 7.95
C ALA A 173 7.36 -10.77 8.74
N ILE A 174 8.46 -11.06 9.45
CA ILE A 174 9.27 -10.11 10.20
C ILE A 174 10.74 -10.28 9.78
N SER A 175 11.20 -9.56 8.75
CA SER A 175 12.60 -9.52 8.37
C SER A 175 13.19 -8.12 8.53
N PRO A 176 14.49 -7.98 8.94
CA PRO A 176 15.18 -6.70 9.00
C PRO A 176 15.16 -5.95 7.65
N GLN A 177 15.21 -6.68 6.53
CA GLN A 177 15.13 -6.12 5.19
C GLN A 177 13.76 -5.50 4.92
N LYS A 178 12.67 -6.17 5.30
CA LYS A 178 11.30 -5.63 5.20
C LYS A 178 11.15 -4.36 6.04
N THR A 179 11.67 -4.38 7.27
CA THR A 179 11.71 -3.18 8.13
C THR A 179 12.43 -2.03 7.46
N TYR A 180 13.65 -2.27 6.94
CA TYR A 180 14.41 -1.27 6.22
C TYR A 180 13.62 -0.66 5.05
N LEU A 181 13.04 -1.50 4.18
CA LEU A 181 12.29 -1.03 3.01
C LEU A 181 11.04 -0.24 3.43
N ASN A 182 10.28 -0.72 4.40
CA ASN A 182 9.07 -0.04 4.86
C ASN A 182 9.37 1.36 5.42
N PHE A 183 10.38 1.50 6.28
CA PHE A 183 10.75 2.79 6.85
C PHE A 183 11.31 3.74 5.77
N ARG A 184 12.24 3.28 4.92
CA ARG A 184 12.81 4.09 3.84
C ARG A 184 11.75 4.54 2.83
N ASN A 185 11.01 3.58 2.29
CA ASN A 185 10.09 3.83 1.19
C ASN A 185 8.90 4.69 1.63
N SER A 186 8.38 4.49 2.85
CA SER A 186 7.31 5.35 3.37
C SER A 186 7.69 6.82 3.45
N LEU A 187 8.93 7.14 3.83
CA LEU A 187 9.44 8.51 3.82
C LEU A 187 9.63 9.03 2.38
N LEU A 188 10.15 8.20 1.47
CA LEU A 188 10.36 8.57 0.07
C LEU A 188 9.06 8.89 -0.66
N ILE A 189 8.01 8.08 -0.49
CA ILE A 189 6.71 8.33 -1.15
C ILE A 189 6.02 9.60 -0.62
N ILE A 190 6.21 9.94 0.66
CA ILE A 190 5.71 11.20 1.24
C ILE A 190 6.39 12.39 0.57
N VAL A 191 7.72 12.40 0.48
CA VAL A 191 8.47 13.50 -0.16
C VAL A 191 8.13 13.64 -1.64
N LYS A 192 7.91 12.53 -2.31
CA LYS A 192 7.57 12.48 -3.74
C LYS A 192 6.20 13.08 -4.02
N ASN A 193 5.17 12.73 -3.25
CA ASN A 193 3.77 12.95 -3.61
C ASN A 193 3.06 14.02 -2.78
N ALA A 194 3.40 14.20 -1.50
CA ALA A 194 2.75 15.17 -0.63
C ALA A 194 3.22 16.62 -0.91
N PRO A 195 2.37 17.64 -0.63
CA PRO A 195 2.80 19.03 -0.66
C PRO A 195 4.02 19.25 0.25
N THR A 196 4.98 20.04 -0.18
CA THR A 196 6.29 20.17 0.49
C THR A 196 6.17 20.50 1.99
N ILE A 197 5.30 21.43 2.36
CA ILE A 197 5.09 21.81 3.77
C ILE A 197 4.51 20.64 4.58
N VAL A 198 3.58 19.90 4.00
CA VAL A 198 2.97 18.69 4.62
C VAL A 198 4.04 17.61 4.79
N ALA A 199 4.82 17.34 3.73
CA ALA A 199 5.92 16.39 3.77
C ALA A 199 6.93 16.72 4.88
N LEU A 200 7.36 17.97 4.98
CA LEU A 200 8.32 18.41 6.03
C LEU A 200 7.77 18.21 7.44
N ARG A 201 6.48 18.53 7.67
CA ARG A 201 5.83 18.29 8.98
C ARG A 201 5.78 16.81 9.33
N ILE A 202 5.39 15.99 8.37
CA ILE A 202 5.30 14.53 8.57
C ILE A 202 6.70 13.96 8.85
N ILE A 203 7.71 14.31 8.05
CA ILE A 203 9.08 13.80 8.24
C ILE A 203 9.62 14.19 9.61
N SER A 204 9.39 15.43 10.05
CA SER A 204 9.81 15.89 11.38
C SER A 204 9.15 15.07 12.51
N GLY A 205 7.84 14.77 12.38
CA GLY A 205 7.13 13.91 13.32
C GLY A 205 7.60 12.45 13.26
N ARG A 206 7.89 11.95 12.04
CA ARG A 206 8.39 10.60 11.81
C ARG A 206 9.75 10.35 12.46
N LEU A 207 10.63 11.35 12.50
CA LEU A 207 11.91 11.23 13.24
C LEU A 207 11.69 10.80 14.69
N PHE A 208 10.70 11.39 15.35
CA PHE A 208 10.35 11.01 16.73
C PHE A 208 9.71 9.62 16.82
N PHE A 209 8.70 9.34 16.00
CA PHE A 209 8.00 8.04 16.04
C PHE A 209 8.89 6.89 15.60
N ASP A 210 9.72 7.09 14.58
CA ASP A 210 10.65 6.07 14.08
C ASP A 210 11.78 5.82 15.09
N ALA A 211 12.25 6.84 15.83
CA ALA A 211 13.17 6.66 16.96
C ALA A 211 12.52 5.85 18.09
N ALA A 212 11.25 6.14 18.41
CA ALA A 212 10.50 5.36 19.42
C ALA A 212 10.31 3.91 18.98
N ALA A 213 10.01 3.66 17.70
CA ALA A 213 9.95 2.30 17.14
C ALA A 213 11.30 1.59 17.24
N GLY A 214 12.40 2.29 16.94
CA GLY A 214 13.76 1.76 17.11
C GLY A 214 14.07 1.37 18.56
N ALA A 215 13.68 2.20 19.52
CA ALA A 215 13.82 1.91 20.97
C ALA A 215 12.97 0.69 21.38
N LEU A 216 11.75 0.56 20.84
CA LEU A 216 10.89 -0.59 21.07
C LEU A 216 11.51 -1.89 20.54
N PHE A 217 12.12 -1.87 19.35
CA PHE A 217 12.85 -3.01 18.82
C PHE A 217 14.01 -3.41 19.73
N LEU A 218 14.76 -2.44 20.26
CA LEU A 218 15.83 -2.72 21.19
C LEU A 218 15.32 -3.38 22.49
N PHE A 219 14.22 -2.84 23.03
CA PHE A 219 13.56 -3.39 24.22
C PHE A 219 13.05 -4.83 23.98
N ARG A 220 12.53 -5.11 22.78
CA ARG A 220 12.12 -6.47 22.33
C ARG A 220 13.29 -7.38 21.98
N ARG A 221 14.55 -6.97 22.25
CA ARG A 221 15.78 -7.72 21.92
C ARG A 221 15.93 -8.03 20.42
N GLN A 222 15.49 -7.09 19.58
CA GLN A 222 15.57 -7.17 18.11
C GLN A 222 16.49 -6.08 17.53
N PRO A 223 17.79 -6.02 17.88
CA PRO A 223 18.68 -4.92 17.50
C PRO A 223 18.86 -4.77 15.98
N GLN A 224 18.67 -5.87 15.22
CA GLN A 224 18.77 -5.85 13.75
C GLN A 224 17.68 -4.94 13.11
N HIS A 225 16.49 -4.86 13.72
CA HIS A 225 15.42 -3.96 13.27
C HIS A 225 15.74 -2.50 13.59
N LEU A 226 16.34 -2.20 14.77
CA LEU A 226 16.86 -0.87 15.07
C LEU A 226 17.90 -0.43 14.03
N ILE A 227 18.87 -1.29 13.71
CA ILE A 227 19.87 -1.01 12.67
C ILE A 227 19.20 -0.75 11.32
N SER A 228 18.14 -1.51 10.99
CA SER A 228 17.36 -1.32 9.76
C SER A 228 16.66 0.04 9.71
N VAL A 229 16.07 0.51 10.82
CA VAL A 229 15.47 1.85 10.90
C VAL A 229 16.52 2.93 10.68
N ILE A 230 17.69 2.82 11.33
CA ILE A 230 18.79 3.78 11.16
C ILE A 230 19.27 3.80 9.71
N LYS A 231 19.52 2.63 9.11
CA LYS A 231 19.92 2.51 7.70
C LYS A 231 18.86 3.09 6.75
N ALA A 232 17.56 2.91 7.07
CA ALA A 232 16.46 3.45 6.29
C ALA A 232 16.49 4.98 6.24
N HIS A 233 16.72 5.64 7.37
CA HIS A 233 16.87 7.10 7.43
C HIS A 233 18.09 7.60 6.66
N PHE A 234 19.26 6.97 6.80
CA PHE A 234 20.44 7.34 6.01
C PHE A 234 20.19 7.20 4.51
N SER A 235 19.57 6.09 4.08
CA SER A 235 19.23 5.88 2.67
C SER A 235 18.17 6.87 2.18
N PHE A 236 17.18 7.20 3.00
CA PHE A 236 16.21 8.25 2.70
C PHE A 236 16.90 9.59 2.42
N TYR A 237 17.80 10.06 3.30
CA TYR A 237 18.48 11.32 3.07
C TYR A 237 19.37 11.29 1.81
N LYS A 238 20.03 10.16 1.53
CA LYS A 238 20.82 9.98 0.31
C LYS A 238 19.96 10.07 -0.96
N MET A 239 18.75 9.52 -0.93
CA MET A 239 17.81 9.49 -2.07
C MET A 239 16.84 10.68 -2.09
N PHE A 240 16.88 11.56 -1.10
CA PHE A 240 15.91 12.65 -0.91
C PHE A 240 15.72 13.50 -2.17
N SER A 241 16.82 13.97 -2.75
CA SER A 241 16.76 14.85 -3.94
C SER A 241 16.14 14.16 -5.16
N GLU A 242 16.40 12.87 -5.35
CA GLU A 242 15.85 12.10 -6.47
C GLU A 242 14.33 11.97 -6.41
N PHE A 243 13.77 11.92 -5.18
CA PHE A 243 12.34 11.79 -4.97
C PHE A 243 11.65 13.15 -4.81
N ALA A 244 12.28 14.10 -4.11
CA ALA A 244 11.73 15.45 -3.91
C ALA A 244 11.58 16.22 -5.23
N PHE A 245 12.54 16.06 -6.15
CA PHE A 245 12.60 16.72 -7.45
C PHE A 245 12.36 15.75 -8.61
N SER A 246 11.67 14.63 -8.33
CA SER A 246 11.30 13.68 -9.38
C SER A 246 10.53 14.40 -10.49
N PRO A 247 10.86 14.18 -11.78
CA PRO A 247 10.27 14.87 -12.92
C PRO A 247 8.81 14.45 -13.20
N SER A 248 8.12 13.84 -12.25
CA SER A 248 6.69 13.64 -12.38
C SER A 248 6.05 15.03 -12.47
N ASN A 249 5.51 15.39 -13.64
CA ASN A 249 4.76 16.62 -13.92
C ASN A 249 3.45 16.72 -13.10
N GLN A 250 3.40 16.08 -11.94
CA GLN A 250 2.21 16.01 -11.11
C GLN A 250 2.27 17.07 -10.03
N LYS A 251 1.20 17.84 -9.94
CA LYS A 251 0.98 18.75 -8.81
C LYS A 251 0.89 17.93 -7.53
N LYS A 252 1.87 18.06 -6.64
CA LYS A 252 1.86 17.42 -5.33
C LYS A 252 0.61 17.82 -4.56
N SER A 253 -0.13 16.84 -4.05
CA SER A 253 -1.34 17.09 -3.27
C SER A 253 -1.52 16.00 -2.21
N TRP A 254 -2.28 16.31 -1.18
CA TRP A 254 -2.74 15.32 -0.22
C TRP A 254 -3.91 14.55 -0.83
N PRO A 255 -4.04 13.23 -0.60
CA PRO A 255 -5.14 12.43 -1.14
C PRO A 255 -6.51 12.96 -0.72
N LYS A 256 -7.54 12.65 -1.51
CA LYS A 256 -8.92 13.08 -1.21
C LYS A 256 -9.72 12.03 -0.46
N HIS A 257 -9.42 10.75 -0.68
CA HIS A 257 -10.18 9.62 -0.17
C HIS A 257 -9.26 8.66 0.58
N GLY A 258 -9.84 7.80 1.42
CA GLY A 258 -9.11 6.82 2.20
C GLY A 258 -8.20 7.43 3.29
N LEU A 259 -8.60 8.59 3.83
CA LEU A 259 -7.85 9.29 4.86
C LEU A 259 -8.44 9.04 6.24
N TYR A 260 -7.55 8.79 7.19
CA TYR A 260 -7.89 8.75 8.60
C TYR A 260 -7.43 10.04 9.30
N ASN A 261 -8.41 10.76 9.87
CA ASN A 261 -8.15 12.05 10.55
C ASN A 261 -7.61 11.87 11.99
N GLY A 262 -6.69 10.94 12.16
CA GLY A 262 -6.04 10.62 13.43
C GLY A 262 -4.59 10.21 13.22
N SER A 263 -3.94 9.71 14.27
CA SER A 263 -2.67 8.99 14.19
C SER A 263 -2.91 7.54 14.58
N VAL A 264 -2.68 6.62 13.65
CA VAL A 264 -2.78 5.18 13.91
C VAL A 264 -1.77 4.74 14.97
N VAL A 265 -0.55 5.28 14.92
CA VAL A 265 0.51 5.00 15.89
C VAL A 265 0.08 5.43 17.30
N TRP A 266 -0.44 6.65 17.45
CA TRP A 266 -0.89 7.16 18.75
C TRP A 266 -2.05 6.36 19.31
N ASN A 267 -3.04 6.05 18.46
CA ASN A 267 -4.23 5.29 18.91
C ASN A 267 -3.87 3.87 19.32
N TYR A 268 -3.00 3.20 18.56
CA TYR A 268 -2.61 1.83 18.84
C TYR A 268 -1.69 1.72 20.07
N PHE A 269 -0.56 2.44 20.09
CA PHE A 269 0.45 2.27 21.13
C PHE A 269 0.14 3.02 22.45
N ILE A 270 -0.54 4.18 22.37
CA ILE A 270 -0.78 5.02 23.55
C ILE A 270 -2.20 4.84 24.09
N ARG A 271 -3.21 4.87 23.18
CA ARG A 271 -4.61 4.71 23.61
C ARG A 271 -5.07 3.26 23.69
N LYS A 272 -4.25 2.31 23.24
CA LYS A 272 -4.54 0.86 23.21
C LYS A 272 -5.87 0.55 22.50
N LYS A 273 -6.18 1.28 21.45
CA LYS A 273 -7.34 1.02 20.60
C LYS A 273 -6.94 0.02 19.53
N GLU A 274 -7.35 -1.23 19.68
CA GLU A 274 -7.14 -2.31 18.71
C GLU A 274 -7.98 -2.06 17.44
N ASN A 275 -9.22 -1.58 17.61
CA ASN A 275 -10.11 -1.21 16.50
C ASN A 275 -10.13 0.30 16.32
N ILE A 276 -9.72 0.75 15.15
CA ILE A 276 -9.85 2.15 14.74
C ILE A 276 -11.20 2.29 14.06
N ASN A 277 -12.22 2.74 14.82
CA ASN A 277 -13.51 3.11 14.23
C ASN A 277 -13.27 4.22 13.20
N LEU A 278 -13.56 3.93 11.95
CA LEU A 278 -13.38 4.77 10.76
C LEU A 278 -14.63 5.58 10.49
#